data_1ba840cf74cc22594308c5a9459ecc7a
#
_entry.id   1ba840cf74cc22594308c5a9459ecc7a
#
_cell.length_a   1.000
_cell.length_b   1.000
_cell.length_c   1.000
_cell.angle_alpha   90.00
_cell.angle_beta   90.00
_cell.angle_gamma   90.00
#
_symmetry.space_group_name_H-M   'P 1'
#
loop_
_entity.id
_entity.type
_entity.pdbx_description
1 polymer ?
#
loop_
_entity_poly.entity_id
_entity_poly.type
_entity_poly.pdbx_seq_one_letter_code
_entity_poly.pdbx_strand_id
1 'polypeptide(L)'
;MEEIFRNTEIQSPESIDTEKLVAVTQKYFVWILLIFILTNLTAYLYVRYTKPLYESQSELKLDIKRDASDFGIKQFVDEQNINLISGEIEQIKSKVFLNRLIDSLPLSVSYFSIGKVLREEVYRVSPISITYQNNNPAYFDVPIYFENVNDQEFELLFPGEDKPVKGLYNEPFRHNNLTLTLSKTRFFSSDDNNEYYFVMNHRNTLLSYLVTNLSVEPMNLTANTIKISFRDFNLFKAFEIVNKIDSTYISYSNEQKNLANKQKIEWLNNELIQVEEKMEGFEDYFETFTLQNRSNNLEQDLRKTVEMINRIDSQRFEVNTKINRVNTIISDLTADDLGLSIRPYTFLPDYLNRKLEELQRVIQQRKKLSLAYNENT
;
A
#
# COMPACT_ATOMS: atom_id res chain seq x y z
N MET A 1 12.22 31.98 -71.83
CA MET A 1 12.09 30.81 -70.99
C MET A 1 10.79 30.96 -70.20
N GLU A 2 9.75 30.80 -70.97
CA GLU A 2 8.36 30.64 -70.53
C GLU A 2 8.10 29.14 -70.43
N GLU A 3 7.05 28.83 -69.71
CA GLU A 3 6.49 27.50 -69.49
C GLU A 3 7.15 26.72 -68.32
N ILE A 4 6.46 26.71 -67.20
CA ILE A 4 5.80 25.58 -66.52
C ILE A 4 5.21 26.17 -65.21
N PHE A 5 4.08 26.87 -65.27
CA PHE A 5 3.14 26.91 -64.16
C PHE A 5 1.93 26.04 -64.52
N ARG A 6 2.05 24.78 -64.21
CA ARG A 6 0.93 23.84 -64.29
C ARG A 6 0.00 24.10 -63.13
N ASN A 7 -1.17 24.60 -63.43
CA ASN A 7 -2.33 24.70 -62.53
C ASN A 7 -2.49 23.45 -61.70
N THR A 8 -2.22 23.54 -60.44
CA THR A 8 -2.81 22.61 -59.44
C THR A 8 -4.18 23.24 -59.12
N GLU A 9 -5.21 22.76 -59.80
CA GLU A 9 -6.60 22.97 -59.37
C GLU A 9 -6.71 22.46 -57.95
N ILE A 10 -6.90 23.37 -57.01
CA ILE A 10 -7.36 23.07 -55.67
C ILE A 10 -8.78 22.54 -55.86
N GLN A 11 -8.93 21.22 -55.80
CA GLN A 11 -10.24 20.61 -55.69
C GLN A 11 -10.94 21.20 -54.47
N SER A 12 -11.93 22.05 -54.75
CA SER A 12 -12.86 22.49 -53.72
C SER A 12 -13.46 21.26 -53.02
N PRO A 13 -13.63 21.26 -51.69
CA PRO A 13 -14.26 20.13 -51.01
C PRO A 13 -15.60 19.85 -51.67
N GLU A 14 -15.78 18.64 -52.15
CA GLU A 14 -17.04 18.19 -52.79
C GLU A 14 -18.19 18.65 -51.90
N SER A 15 -19.01 19.54 -52.40
CA SER A 15 -20.23 19.99 -51.73
C SER A 15 -21.09 18.72 -51.52
N ILE A 16 -21.30 18.35 -50.28
CA ILE A 16 -22.15 17.20 -49.91
C ILE A 16 -23.50 17.43 -50.60
N ASP A 17 -23.83 16.57 -51.56
CA ASP A 17 -25.08 16.62 -52.30
C ASP A 17 -26.23 16.24 -51.35
N THR A 18 -26.83 17.29 -50.75
CA THR A 18 -27.88 17.16 -49.71
C THR A 18 -29.13 16.44 -50.29
N GLU A 19 -29.44 16.58 -51.58
CA GLU A 19 -30.57 15.91 -52.21
C GLU A 19 -30.37 14.40 -52.31
N LYS A 20 -29.18 13.94 -52.66
CA LYS A 20 -28.83 12.52 -52.64
C LYS A 20 -28.84 11.97 -51.24
N LEU A 21 -28.36 12.72 -50.25
CA LEU A 21 -28.33 12.33 -48.83
C LEU A 21 -29.76 12.12 -48.31
N VAL A 22 -30.67 13.06 -48.62
CA VAL A 22 -32.09 12.93 -48.24
C VAL A 22 -32.76 11.75 -48.95
N ALA A 23 -32.53 11.55 -50.24
CA ALA A 23 -33.09 10.42 -50.98
C ALA A 23 -32.58 9.05 -50.45
N VAL A 24 -31.31 8.92 -50.11
CA VAL A 24 -30.72 7.73 -49.49
C VAL A 24 -31.31 7.49 -48.12
N THR A 25 -31.44 8.53 -47.32
CA THR A 25 -31.99 8.46 -45.96
C THR A 25 -33.46 8.01 -45.99
N GLN A 26 -34.26 8.56 -46.90
CA GLN A 26 -35.67 8.14 -47.09
C GLN A 26 -35.78 6.68 -47.56
N LYS A 27 -34.93 6.25 -48.48
CA LYS A 27 -34.91 4.86 -48.95
C LYS A 27 -34.56 3.84 -47.88
N TYR A 28 -33.62 4.19 -47.00
CA TYR A 28 -33.13 3.28 -45.97
C TYR A 28 -33.66 3.60 -44.57
N PHE A 29 -34.62 4.52 -44.44
CA PHE A 29 -35.18 4.99 -43.19
C PHE A 29 -35.60 3.85 -42.25
N VAL A 30 -36.27 2.83 -42.79
CA VAL A 30 -36.71 1.67 -41.99
C VAL A 30 -35.53 0.89 -41.42
N TRP A 31 -34.47 0.71 -42.20
CA TRP A 31 -33.25 0.04 -41.76
C TRP A 31 -32.50 0.85 -40.73
N ILE A 32 -32.40 2.18 -40.90
CA ILE A 32 -31.78 3.09 -39.94
C ILE A 32 -32.55 3.05 -38.62
N LEU A 33 -33.88 3.11 -38.69
CA LEU A 33 -34.75 3.04 -37.51
C LEU A 33 -34.59 1.68 -36.78
N LEU A 34 -34.53 0.56 -37.55
CA LEU A 34 -34.37 -0.77 -36.98
C LEU A 34 -33.00 -0.87 -36.25
N ILE A 35 -31.91 -0.45 -36.89
CA ILE A 35 -30.59 -0.44 -36.28
C ILE A 35 -30.60 0.43 -35.01
N PHE A 36 -31.21 1.62 -35.08
CA PHE A 36 -31.32 2.52 -33.92
C PHE A 36 -32.08 1.87 -32.76
N ILE A 37 -33.20 1.21 -33.02
CA ILE A 37 -33.95 0.51 -31.98
C ILE A 37 -33.12 -0.68 -31.43
N LEU A 38 -32.45 -1.44 -32.28
CA LEU A 38 -31.67 -2.59 -31.86
C LEU A 38 -30.46 -2.15 -31.00
N THR A 39 -29.76 -1.09 -31.37
CA THR A 39 -28.63 -0.56 -30.61
C THR A 39 -29.07 -0.02 -29.25
N ASN A 40 -30.20 0.71 -29.20
CA ASN A 40 -30.75 1.20 -27.94
C ASN A 40 -31.22 0.05 -27.03
N LEU A 41 -31.86 -0.97 -27.61
CA LEU A 41 -32.28 -2.15 -26.86
C LEU A 41 -31.06 -2.91 -26.30
N THR A 42 -30.02 -3.08 -27.12
CA THR A 42 -28.78 -3.74 -26.66
C THR A 42 -28.08 -2.93 -25.57
N ALA A 43 -28.00 -1.61 -25.72
CA ALA A 43 -27.44 -0.73 -24.71
C ALA A 43 -28.23 -0.77 -23.39
N TYR A 44 -29.58 -0.75 -23.50
CA TYR A 44 -30.45 -0.87 -22.34
C TYR A 44 -30.26 -2.21 -21.59
N LEU A 45 -30.21 -3.32 -22.34
CA LEU A 45 -29.95 -4.63 -21.76
C LEU A 45 -28.55 -4.70 -21.12
N TYR A 46 -27.53 -4.16 -21.77
CA TYR A 46 -26.18 -4.11 -21.25
C TYR A 46 -26.14 -3.36 -19.91
N VAL A 47 -26.67 -2.14 -19.85
CA VAL A 47 -26.71 -1.33 -18.62
C VAL A 47 -27.53 -2.02 -17.52
N ARG A 48 -28.65 -2.67 -17.88
CA ARG A 48 -29.52 -3.35 -16.92
C ARG A 48 -28.91 -4.58 -16.28
N TYR A 49 -28.05 -5.31 -17.02
CA TYR A 49 -27.47 -6.59 -16.57
C TYR A 49 -26.00 -6.46 -16.13
N THR A 50 -25.36 -5.30 -16.30
CA THR A 50 -23.98 -5.09 -15.89
C THR A 50 -23.95 -4.36 -14.55
N LYS A 51 -23.16 -4.89 -13.61
CA LYS A 51 -22.94 -4.22 -12.31
C LYS A 51 -22.09 -2.97 -12.50
N PRO A 52 -22.46 -1.83 -11.93
CA PRO A 52 -21.62 -0.64 -11.96
C PRO A 52 -20.35 -0.89 -11.15
N LEU A 53 -19.22 -0.49 -11.70
CA LEU A 53 -17.92 -0.49 -11.03
C LEU A 53 -17.61 0.93 -10.57
N TYR A 54 -17.40 1.10 -9.28
CA TYR A 54 -17.05 2.39 -8.67
C TYR A 54 -15.55 2.46 -8.39
N GLU A 55 -14.99 3.64 -8.54
CA GLU A 55 -13.61 3.92 -8.17
C GLU A 55 -13.61 5.04 -7.13
N SER A 56 -13.03 4.78 -5.97
CA SER A 56 -12.72 5.79 -4.97
C SER A 56 -11.25 6.12 -5.05
N GLN A 57 -10.90 7.39 -4.85
CA GLN A 57 -9.52 7.85 -4.91
C GLN A 57 -9.23 8.89 -3.85
N SER A 58 -7.99 8.90 -3.38
CA SER A 58 -7.43 9.91 -2.50
C SER A 58 -6.06 10.35 -2.97
N GLU A 59 -5.65 11.51 -2.51
CA GLU A 59 -4.32 12.06 -2.72
C GLU A 59 -3.62 12.17 -1.38
N LEU A 60 -2.47 11.51 -1.28
CA LEU A 60 -1.69 11.50 -0.06
C LEU A 60 -0.34 12.16 -0.30
N LYS A 61 -0.03 13.18 0.49
CA LYS A 61 1.29 13.78 0.52
C LYS A 61 2.18 13.00 1.48
N LEU A 62 3.29 12.48 0.94
CA LEU A 62 4.29 11.76 1.73
C LEU A 62 5.20 12.76 2.44
N ASP A 63 5.43 12.53 3.74
CA ASP A 63 6.40 13.30 4.50
C ASP A 63 7.79 12.66 4.39
N ILE A 64 8.39 12.82 3.23
CA ILE A 64 9.73 12.33 2.93
C ILE A 64 10.72 13.36 3.46
N LYS A 65 11.39 13.06 4.57
CA LYS A 65 12.46 13.90 5.10
C LYS A 65 13.64 13.94 4.14
N ARG A 66 14.04 15.13 3.75
CA ARG A 66 15.23 15.39 2.96
C ARG A 66 16.46 15.45 3.87
N ASP A 67 16.88 14.31 4.40
CA ASP A 67 18.11 14.26 5.21
C ASP A 67 19.37 14.67 4.41
N ALA A 68 19.28 14.66 3.08
CA ALA A 68 20.39 15.04 2.19
C ALA A 68 20.47 16.54 1.88
N SER A 69 19.40 17.32 2.10
CA SER A 69 19.40 18.77 1.80
C SER A 69 20.19 19.59 2.81
N ASP A 70 20.39 19.08 4.02
CA ASP A 70 21.18 19.73 5.07
C ASP A 70 22.68 19.72 4.80
N PHE A 71 23.14 18.87 3.86
CA PHE A 71 24.54 18.74 3.45
C PHE A 71 24.91 19.44 2.14
N GLY A 72 24.02 20.26 1.58
CA GLY A 72 24.33 21.16 0.42
C GLY A 72 24.52 20.49 -0.93
N ILE A 73 24.21 19.21 -1.10
CA ILE A 73 24.40 18.46 -2.36
C ILE A 73 23.06 18.44 -3.15
N LYS A 74 22.83 19.49 -3.94
CA LYS A 74 21.58 19.66 -4.72
C LYS A 74 21.43 18.72 -5.93
N GLN A 75 22.48 18.06 -6.38
CA GLN A 75 22.49 17.37 -7.68
C GLN A 75 21.98 15.92 -7.67
N PHE A 76 21.77 15.32 -6.47
CA PHE A 76 21.29 13.94 -6.32
C PHE A 76 19.83 13.83 -5.83
N VAL A 77 19.12 14.96 -5.76
CA VAL A 77 17.80 15.03 -5.05
C VAL A 77 16.69 14.35 -5.84
N ASP A 78 16.70 14.40 -7.16
CA ASP A 78 15.57 13.92 -7.96
C ASP A 78 15.52 12.38 -8.05
N GLU A 79 16.66 11.71 -8.26
CA GLU A 79 16.70 10.24 -8.29
C GLU A 79 16.41 9.61 -6.91
N GLN A 80 16.86 10.26 -5.83
CA GLN A 80 16.58 9.78 -4.47
C GLN A 80 15.11 9.93 -4.11
N ASN A 81 14.44 11.01 -4.51
CA ASN A 81 13.01 11.20 -4.23
C ASN A 81 12.16 10.15 -4.95
N ILE A 82 12.47 9.80 -6.19
CA ILE A 82 11.76 8.75 -6.93
C ILE A 82 11.89 7.41 -6.22
N ASN A 83 13.07 7.05 -5.74
CA ASN A 83 13.30 5.80 -5.03
C ASN A 83 12.56 5.76 -3.68
N LEU A 84 12.51 6.87 -2.95
CA LEU A 84 11.79 6.98 -1.68
C LEU A 84 10.28 6.88 -1.88
N ILE A 85 9.72 7.59 -2.87
CA ILE A 85 8.29 7.50 -3.21
C ILE A 85 7.93 6.08 -3.63
N SER A 86 8.76 5.44 -4.45
CA SER A 86 8.56 4.05 -4.85
C SER A 86 8.58 3.09 -3.65
N GLY A 87 9.47 3.33 -2.67
CA GLY A 87 9.51 2.58 -1.43
C GLY A 87 8.22 2.69 -0.62
N GLU A 88 7.67 3.89 -0.49
CA GLU A 88 6.41 4.12 0.22
C GLU A 88 5.21 3.49 -0.52
N ILE A 89 5.19 3.54 -1.86
CA ILE A 89 4.19 2.86 -2.69
C ILE A 89 4.24 1.34 -2.45
N GLU A 90 5.43 0.74 -2.52
CA GLU A 90 5.60 -0.70 -2.28
C GLU A 90 5.22 -1.08 -0.85
N GLN A 91 5.45 -0.20 0.11
CA GLN A 91 5.04 -0.40 1.48
C GLN A 91 3.51 -0.45 1.64
N ILE A 92 2.77 0.48 1.01
CA ILE A 92 1.29 0.47 1.01
C ILE A 92 0.75 -0.81 0.35
N LYS A 93 1.42 -1.30 -0.71
CA LYS A 93 1.08 -2.55 -1.40
C LYS A 93 1.57 -3.81 -0.66
N SER A 94 2.37 -3.66 0.39
CA SER A 94 2.95 -4.80 1.11
C SER A 94 1.89 -5.66 1.81
N LYS A 95 2.14 -6.97 1.89
CA LYS A 95 1.26 -7.90 2.62
C LYS A 95 1.08 -7.52 4.08
N VAL A 96 2.11 -6.95 4.72
CA VAL A 96 2.06 -6.54 6.13
C VAL A 96 1.07 -5.39 6.30
N PHE A 97 1.15 -4.37 5.44
CA PHE A 97 0.24 -3.23 5.47
C PHE A 97 -1.20 -3.65 5.15
N LEU A 98 -1.40 -4.45 4.08
CA LEU A 98 -2.73 -4.93 3.70
C LEU A 98 -3.36 -5.85 4.76
N ASN A 99 -2.56 -6.62 5.50
CA ASN A 99 -3.07 -7.37 6.63
C ASN A 99 -3.57 -6.47 7.78
N ARG A 100 -2.86 -5.39 8.11
CA ARG A 100 -3.34 -4.40 9.08
C ARG A 100 -4.65 -3.74 8.61
N LEU A 101 -4.77 -3.49 7.31
CA LEU A 101 -6.00 -2.96 6.71
C LEU A 101 -7.16 -3.94 6.88
N ILE A 102 -6.98 -5.22 6.56
CA ILE A 102 -8.00 -6.28 6.73
C ILE A 102 -8.45 -6.37 8.19
N ASP A 103 -7.52 -6.33 9.14
CA ASP A 103 -7.84 -6.40 10.58
C ASP A 103 -8.62 -5.17 11.08
N SER A 104 -8.55 -4.06 10.37
CA SER A 104 -9.19 -2.81 10.73
C SER A 104 -10.55 -2.54 10.07
N LEU A 105 -10.94 -3.37 9.10
CA LEU A 105 -12.18 -3.27 8.33
C LEU A 105 -13.05 -4.53 8.53
N PRO A 106 -14.37 -4.43 8.46
CA PRO A 106 -15.25 -5.58 8.59
C PRO A 106 -15.36 -6.37 7.28
N LEU A 107 -14.21 -6.83 6.77
CA LEU A 107 -14.12 -7.57 5.51
C LEU A 107 -14.19 -9.09 5.72
N SER A 108 -14.13 -9.58 6.96
CA SER A 108 -14.13 -11.01 7.27
C SER A 108 -15.40 -11.73 6.82
N VAL A 109 -16.54 -11.02 6.76
CA VAL A 109 -17.81 -11.54 6.24
C VAL A 109 -18.37 -10.56 5.24
N SER A 110 -18.62 -11.02 4.02
CA SER A 110 -19.35 -10.27 2.99
C SER A 110 -20.80 -10.72 2.95
N TYR A 111 -21.73 -9.77 2.91
CA TYR A 111 -23.16 -10.01 2.86
C TYR A 111 -23.73 -9.61 1.51
N PHE A 112 -24.63 -10.41 0.98
CA PHE A 112 -25.21 -10.19 -0.34
C PHE A 112 -26.72 -10.34 -0.29
N SER A 113 -27.40 -9.45 -0.99
CA SER A 113 -28.83 -9.56 -1.28
C SER A 113 -29.04 -10.11 -2.69
N ILE A 114 -29.97 -11.04 -2.83
CA ILE A 114 -30.33 -11.64 -4.10
C ILE A 114 -31.52 -10.87 -4.66
N GLY A 115 -31.23 -9.93 -5.56
CA GLY A 115 -32.24 -9.23 -6.32
C GLY A 115 -32.78 -10.08 -7.47
N LYS A 116 -33.87 -9.62 -8.11
CA LYS A 116 -34.49 -10.32 -9.26
C LYS A 116 -33.53 -10.50 -10.46
N VAL A 117 -32.52 -9.65 -10.60
CA VAL A 117 -31.61 -9.60 -11.74
C VAL A 117 -30.15 -9.70 -11.31
N LEU A 118 -29.74 -8.93 -10.32
CA LEU A 118 -28.36 -8.84 -9.88
C LEU A 118 -28.26 -9.19 -8.38
N ARG A 119 -27.12 -9.75 -8.00
CA ARG A 119 -26.71 -9.93 -6.61
C ARG A 119 -25.87 -8.73 -6.19
N GLU A 120 -26.24 -8.08 -5.10
CA GLU A 120 -25.55 -6.88 -4.62
C GLU A 120 -24.96 -7.12 -3.23
N GLU A 121 -23.74 -6.62 -3.02
CA GLU A 121 -23.13 -6.64 -1.70
C GLU A 121 -23.75 -5.55 -0.82
N VAL A 122 -24.30 -5.95 0.32
CA VAL A 122 -24.94 -5.03 1.31
C VAL A 122 -23.93 -4.65 2.39
N TYR A 123 -22.90 -3.96 1.97
CA TYR A 123 -21.80 -3.54 2.86
C TYR A 123 -22.31 -2.52 3.90
N ARG A 124 -22.06 -2.77 5.21
CA ARG A 124 -22.47 -1.92 6.35
C ARG A 124 -23.99 -1.78 6.58
N VAL A 125 -24.82 -2.22 5.65
CA VAL A 125 -26.30 -2.13 5.73
C VAL A 125 -26.96 -3.51 5.73
N SER A 126 -26.19 -4.54 6.03
CA SER A 126 -26.70 -5.91 6.14
C SER A 126 -27.77 -6.02 7.23
N PRO A 127 -28.86 -6.77 7.01
CA PRO A 127 -29.89 -7.03 8.04
C PRO A 127 -29.37 -7.89 9.19
N ILE A 128 -28.30 -8.65 8.95
CA ILE A 128 -27.69 -9.54 9.95
C ILE A 128 -26.22 -9.20 10.15
N SER A 129 -25.72 -9.49 11.33
CA SER A 129 -24.29 -9.47 11.67
C SER A 129 -23.86 -10.85 12.16
N ILE A 130 -22.75 -11.33 11.67
CA ILE A 130 -22.23 -12.67 11.96
C ILE A 130 -20.88 -12.54 12.66
N THR A 131 -20.78 -13.21 13.80
CA THR A 131 -19.52 -13.50 14.47
C THR A 131 -19.26 -14.99 14.35
N TYR A 132 -18.06 -15.38 13.98
CA TYR A 132 -17.76 -16.79 13.74
C TYR A 132 -16.41 -17.21 14.28
N GLN A 133 -16.33 -18.52 14.59
CA GLN A 133 -15.08 -19.26 14.76
C GLN A 133 -15.13 -20.43 13.79
N ASN A 134 -14.33 -20.38 12.76
CA ASN A 134 -14.32 -21.40 11.71
C ASN A 134 -12.99 -22.17 11.70
N ASN A 135 -13.06 -23.44 12.03
CA ASN A 135 -11.95 -24.39 11.96
C ASN A 135 -12.07 -25.34 10.75
N ASN A 136 -13.09 -25.14 9.89
CA ASN A 136 -13.28 -25.93 8.69
C ASN A 136 -13.01 -25.10 7.44
N PRO A 137 -11.91 -25.36 6.69
CA PRO A 137 -11.57 -24.60 5.50
C PRO A 137 -12.63 -24.63 4.39
N ALA A 138 -13.49 -25.66 4.37
CA ALA A 138 -14.52 -25.84 3.35
C ALA A 138 -15.62 -24.75 3.36
N TYR A 139 -15.75 -24.03 4.46
CA TYR A 139 -16.75 -22.96 4.59
C TYR A 139 -16.21 -21.56 4.34
N PHE A 140 -14.94 -21.42 3.96
CA PHE A 140 -14.42 -20.13 3.49
C PHE A 140 -14.68 -19.94 2.01
N ASP A 141 -14.92 -18.70 1.62
CA ASP A 141 -15.09 -18.24 0.22
C ASP A 141 -16.26 -18.90 -0.53
N VAL A 142 -17.20 -19.46 0.22
CA VAL A 142 -18.40 -20.09 -0.34
C VAL A 142 -19.69 -19.43 0.20
N PRO A 143 -20.77 -19.33 -0.60
CA PRO A 143 -22.01 -18.75 -0.16
C PRO A 143 -22.73 -19.66 0.83
N ILE A 144 -23.17 -19.10 1.96
CA ILE A 144 -24.11 -19.70 2.91
C ILE A 144 -25.37 -18.90 2.86
N TYR A 145 -26.48 -19.54 2.45
CA TYR A 145 -27.75 -18.86 2.29
C TYR A 145 -28.45 -18.74 3.64
N PHE A 146 -29.07 -17.61 3.86
CA PHE A 146 -29.76 -17.24 5.07
C PHE A 146 -31.23 -16.95 4.78
N GLU A 147 -32.12 -17.52 5.58
CA GLU A 147 -33.56 -17.24 5.58
C GLU A 147 -34.03 -16.97 7.00
N ASN A 148 -34.83 -15.91 7.15
CA ASN A 148 -35.46 -15.59 8.40
C ASN A 148 -36.78 -16.39 8.55
N VAL A 149 -36.86 -17.21 9.59
CA VAL A 149 -38.09 -18.01 9.87
C VAL A 149 -39.09 -17.19 10.69
N ASN A 150 -38.59 -16.60 11.79
CA ASN A 150 -39.38 -15.78 12.71
C ASN A 150 -38.48 -14.84 13.52
N ASP A 151 -38.99 -14.18 14.52
CA ASP A 151 -38.21 -13.25 15.33
C ASP A 151 -37.11 -13.89 16.15
N GLN A 152 -37.16 -15.19 16.38
CA GLN A 152 -36.19 -15.92 17.21
C GLN A 152 -35.34 -16.90 16.41
N GLU A 153 -35.82 -17.40 15.27
CA GLU A 153 -35.23 -18.48 14.50
C GLU A 153 -34.84 -18.04 13.10
N PHE A 154 -33.74 -18.61 12.64
CA PHE A 154 -33.28 -18.52 11.26
C PHE A 154 -32.95 -19.89 10.68
N GLU A 155 -32.88 -19.98 9.38
CA GLU A 155 -32.38 -21.15 8.65
C GLU A 155 -31.11 -20.79 7.85
N LEU A 156 -30.14 -21.73 7.85
CA LEU A 156 -28.94 -21.64 7.04
C LEU A 156 -28.86 -22.84 6.12
N LEU A 157 -28.62 -22.59 4.83
CA LEU A 157 -28.32 -23.63 3.85
C LEU A 157 -26.84 -23.61 3.54
N PHE A 158 -26.15 -24.67 3.94
CA PHE A 158 -24.71 -24.84 3.73
C PHE A 158 -24.38 -25.42 2.34
N PRO A 159 -23.20 -25.12 1.79
CA PRO A 159 -22.77 -25.71 0.53
C PRO A 159 -22.73 -27.24 0.58
N GLY A 160 -23.36 -27.89 -0.40
CA GLY A 160 -23.43 -29.36 -0.48
C GLY A 160 -24.45 -30.03 0.40
N GLU A 161 -25.31 -29.28 1.11
CA GLU A 161 -26.42 -29.79 1.90
C GLU A 161 -27.75 -29.48 1.18
N ASP A 162 -28.66 -30.45 1.16
CA ASP A 162 -30.00 -30.29 0.54
C ASP A 162 -31.03 -29.73 1.51
N LYS A 163 -30.72 -29.69 2.80
CA LYS A 163 -31.66 -29.26 3.84
C LYS A 163 -31.10 -28.12 4.65
N PRO A 164 -31.89 -27.05 4.86
CA PRO A 164 -31.48 -25.99 5.75
C PRO A 164 -31.40 -26.44 7.21
N VAL A 165 -30.52 -25.86 7.98
CA VAL A 165 -30.33 -26.09 9.41
C VAL A 165 -30.82 -24.89 10.19
N LYS A 166 -31.65 -25.13 11.22
CA LYS A 166 -32.25 -24.08 12.07
C LYS A 166 -31.28 -23.65 13.18
N GLY A 167 -31.30 -22.35 13.46
CA GLY A 167 -30.55 -21.73 14.55
C GLY A 167 -31.38 -20.65 15.25
N LEU A 168 -30.92 -20.25 16.45
CA LEU A 168 -31.51 -19.15 17.23
C LEU A 168 -30.61 -17.91 17.15
N TYR A 169 -31.26 -16.73 16.99
CA TYR A 169 -30.54 -15.46 17.01
C TYR A 169 -29.87 -15.21 18.36
N ASN A 170 -28.69 -14.60 18.31
CA ASN A 170 -27.86 -14.25 19.47
C ASN A 170 -27.34 -15.46 20.28
N GLU A 171 -27.57 -16.69 19.81
CA GLU A 171 -27.02 -17.89 20.42
C GLU A 171 -25.93 -18.51 19.56
N PRO A 172 -24.92 -19.17 20.15
CA PRO A 172 -23.87 -19.87 19.40
C PRO A 172 -24.46 -21.10 18.69
N PHE A 173 -24.53 -21.03 17.38
CA PHE A 173 -24.93 -22.14 16.50
C PHE A 173 -23.69 -22.93 16.07
N ARG A 174 -23.69 -24.23 16.25
CA ARG A 174 -22.57 -25.12 15.90
C ARG A 174 -22.93 -26.08 14.79
N HIS A 175 -22.09 -26.10 13.75
CA HIS A 175 -22.24 -27.00 12.62
C HIS A 175 -20.86 -27.38 12.04
N ASN A 176 -20.55 -28.66 11.95
CA ASN A 176 -19.33 -29.21 11.32
C ASN A 176 -18.01 -28.44 11.63
N ASN A 177 -17.68 -28.21 12.91
CA ASN A 177 -16.52 -27.45 13.39
C ASN A 177 -16.58 -25.92 13.08
N LEU A 178 -17.72 -25.43 12.67
CA LEU A 178 -18.02 -24.01 12.53
C LEU A 178 -18.92 -23.60 13.69
N THR A 179 -18.60 -22.53 14.37
CA THR A 179 -19.46 -21.88 15.35
C THR A 179 -19.82 -20.50 14.84
N LEU A 180 -21.10 -20.21 14.69
CA LEU A 180 -21.65 -18.94 14.23
C LEU A 180 -22.54 -18.34 15.31
N THR A 181 -22.52 -17.02 15.43
CA THR A 181 -23.54 -16.28 16.18
C THR A 181 -24.11 -15.22 15.24
N LEU A 182 -25.40 -15.34 14.93
CA LEU A 182 -26.12 -14.37 14.11
C LEU A 182 -26.90 -13.42 15.00
N SER A 183 -26.76 -12.13 14.73
CA SER A 183 -27.49 -11.08 15.42
C SER A 183 -28.22 -10.20 14.40
N LYS A 184 -29.44 -9.77 14.71
CA LYS A 184 -30.18 -8.81 13.90
C LYS A 184 -29.55 -7.43 14.04
N THR A 185 -29.38 -6.72 12.93
CA THR A 185 -28.90 -5.34 12.93
C THR A 185 -30.06 -4.36 12.92
N ARG A 186 -29.80 -3.07 13.01
CA ARG A 186 -30.82 -2.01 12.87
C ARG A 186 -31.49 -1.96 11.49
N PHE A 187 -30.93 -2.63 10.51
CA PHE A 187 -31.42 -2.70 9.13
C PHE A 187 -32.30 -3.92 8.89
N PHE A 188 -32.49 -4.74 9.92
CA PHE A 188 -33.38 -5.89 9.84
C PHE A 188 -34.85 -5.44 9.76
N SER A 189 -35.57 -5.99 8.79
CA SER A 189 -37.05 -5.83 8.69
C SER A 189 -37.69 -7.20 8.54
N SER A 190 -38.72 -7.48 9.31
CA SER A 190 -39.49 -8.73 9.21
C SER A 190 -40.29 -8.82 7.90
N ASP A 191 -40.60 -7.67 7.28
CA ASP A 191 -41.37 -7.59 6.02
C ASP A 191 -40.45 -7.65 4.78
N ASP A 192 -39.13 -7.84 4.97
CA ASP A 192 -38.19 -7.92 3.87
C ASP A 192 -38.22 -9.30 3.20
N ASN A 193 -38.71 -9.32 1.97
CA ASN A 193 -38.81 -10.54 1.14
C ASN A 193 -37.53 -10.83 0.31
N ASN A 194 -36.45 -10.12 0.57
CA ASN A 194 -35.19 -10.40 -0.12
C ASN A 194 -34.53 -11.65 0.45
N GLU A 195 -33.99 -12.44 -0.44
CA GLU A 195 -33.08 -13.54 -0.06
C GLU A 195 -31.69 -13.00 0.18
N TYR A 196 -31.02 -13.53 1.21
CA TYR A 196 -29.66 -13.13 1.57
C TYR A 196 -28.74 -14.34 1.63
N TYR A 197 -27.47 -14.10 1.32
CA TYR A 197 -26.41 -15.02 1.66
C TYR A 197 -25.18 -14.26 2.16
N PHE A 198 -24.33 -14.94 2.88
CA PHE A 198 -23.07 -14.38 3.31
C PHE A 198 -21.92 -15.29 2.92
N VAL A 199 -20.73 -14.71 2.85
CA VAL A 199 -19.49 -15.41 2.56
C VAL A 199 -18.49 -15.07 3.67
N MET A 200 -17.94 -16.08 4.31
CA MET A 200 -16.83 -15.95 5.22
C MET A 200 -15.56 -15.92 4.40
N ASN A 201 -14.90 -14.77 4.34
CA ASN A 201 -13.75 -14.57 3.48
C ASN A 201 -12.48 -15.14 4.11
N HIS A 202 -11.76 -15.96 3.35
CA HIS A 202 -10.43 -16.39 3.75
C HIS A 202 -9.44 -15.22 3.62
N ARG A 203 -8.48 -15.13 4.57
CA ARG A 203 -7.53 -14.01 4.63
C ARG A 203 -6.73 -13.84 3.34
N ASN A 204 -6.30 -14.94 2.71
CA ASN A 204 -5.56 -14.87 1.45
C ASN A 204 -6.42 -14.37 0.28
N THR A 205 -7.71 -14.71 0.26
CA THR A 205 -8.67 -14.22 -0.73
C THR A 205 -8.88 -12.72 -0.58
N LEU A 206 -8.99 -12.22 0.66
CA LEU A 206 -9.05 -10.78 0.94
C LEU A 206 -7.76 -10.05 0.53
N LEU A 207 -6.59 -10.64 0.78
CA LEU A 207 -5.32 -10.07 0.33
C LEU A 207 -5.26 -9.97 -1.20
N SER A 208 -5.63 -11.05 -1.90
CA SER A 208 -5.67 -11.05 -3.37
C SER A 208 -6.66 -10.03 -3.92
N TYR A 209 -7.84 -9.94 -3.30
CA TYR A 209 -8.85 -8.95 -3.64
C TYR A 209 -8.33 -7.51 -3.48
N LEU A 210 -7.68 -7.19 -2.36
CA LEU A 210 -7.09 -5.87 -2.13
C LEU A 210 -5.98 -5.57 -3.14
N VAL A 211 -5.05 -6.49 -3.36
CA VAL A 211 -3.94 -6.31 -4.32
C VAL A 211 -4.45 -6.07 -5.74
N THR A 212 -5.49 -6.80 -6.16
CA THR A 212 -6.01 -6.71 -7.53
C THR A 212 -6.72 -5.39 -7.80
N ASN A 213 -7.43 -4.85 -6.78
CA ASN A 213 -8.28 -3.68 -6.96
C ASN A 213 -7.64 -2.37 -6.45
N LEU A 214 -6.48 -2.45 -5.79
CA LEU A 214 -5.72 -1.30 -5.31
C LEU A 214 -4.72 -0.84 -6.35
N SER A 215 -4.80 0.44 -6.77
CA SER A 215 -3.74 1.12 -7.50
C SER A 215 -3.14 2.22 -6.63
N VAL A 216 -1.81 2.27 -6.56
CA VAL A 216 -1.06 3.33 -5.91
C VAL A 216 -0.02 3.82 -6.91
N GLU A 217 -0.12 5.07 -7.29
CA GLU A 217 0.68 5.67 -8.36
C GLU A 217 1.26 7.01 -7.91
N PRO A 218 2.48 7.36 -8.36
CA PRO A 218 3.00 8.70 -8.11
C PRO A 218 2.18 9.72 -8.89
N MET A 219 1.70 10.77 -8.22
CA MET A 219 0.95 11.85 -8.85
C MET A 219 1.85 13.04 -9.16
N ASN A 220 2.63 13.46 -8.17
CA ASN A 220 3.56 14.57 -8.32
C ASN A 220 4.85 14.26 -7.55
N LEU A 221 5.91 13.98 -8.30
CA LEU A 221 7.21 13.63 -7.75
C LEU A 221 7.87 14.78 -6.99
N THR A 222 7.66 16.02 -7.45
CA THR A 222 8.24 17.21 -6.81
C THR A 222 7.53 17.55 -5.50
N ALA A 223 6.21 17.33 -5.43
CA ALA A 223 5.41 17.56 -4.24
C ALA A 223 5.36 16.34 -3.30
N ASN A 224 6.00 15.23 -3.67
CA ASN A 224 5.93 13.95 -2.95
C ASN A 224 4.49 13.47 -2.74
N THR A 225 3.66 13.59 -3.77
CA THR A 225 2.24 13.22 -3.69
C THR A 225 1.99 11.93 -4.46
N ILE A 226 1.27 11.00 -3.85
CA ILE A 226 0.79 9.77 -4.47
C ILE A 226 -0.72 9.81 -4.57
N LYS A 227 -1.24 9.12 -5.59
CA LYS A 227 -2.65 8.85 -5.79
C LYS A 227 -2.92 7.42 -5.38
N ILE A 228 -3.88 7.22 -4.49
CA ILE A 228 -4.38 5.91 -4.08
C ILE A 228 -5.77 5.77 -4.66
N SER A 229 -6.03 4.70 -5.40
CA SER A 229 -7.35 4.41 -5.93
C SER A 229 -7.73 2.95 -5.68
N PHE A 230 -9.02 2.72 -5.43
CA PHE A 230 -9.58 1.40 -5.19
C PHE A 230 -10.88 1.23 -5.96
N ARG A 231 -11.02 0.08 -6.63
CA ARG A 231 -12.21 -0.25 -7.42
C ARG A 231 -13.04 -1.34 -6.75
N ASP A 232 -14.34 -1.10 -6.65
CA ASP A 232 -15.29 -2.09 -6.13
C ASP A 232 -16.66 -1.90 -6.75
N PHE A 233 -17.51 -2.93 -6.71
CA PHE A 233 -18.91 -2.85 -7.10
C PHE A 233 -19.77 -2.17 -6.04
N ASN A 234 -19.26 -1.96 -4.83
CA ASN A 234 -19.90 -1.23 -3.76
C ASN A 234 -19.18 0.09 -3.49
N LEU A 235 -19.89 1.21 -3.74
CA LEU A 235 -19.35 2.56 -3.58
C LEU A 235 -18.83 2.84 -2.16
N PHE A 236 -19.60 2.45 -1.15
CA PHE A 236 -19.27 2.71 0.26
C PHE A 236 -18.05 1.90 0.69
N LYS A 237 -17.94 0.66 0.21
CA LYS A 237 -16.79 -0.21 0.48
C LYS A 237 -15.53 0.34 -0.16
N ALA A 238 -15.59 0.77 -1.44
CA ALA A 238 -14.46 1.40 -2.10
C ALA A 238 -13.99 2.65 -1.36
N PHE A 239 -14.92 3.51 -0.96
CA PHE A 239 -14.64 4.74 -0.21
C PHE A 239 -14.03 4.44 1.17
N GLU A 240 -14.59 3.50 1.92
CA GLU A 240 -14.09 3.15 3.25
C GLU A 240 -12.70 2.52 3.20
N ILE A 241 -12.43 1.68 2.20
CA ILE A 241 -11.11 1.09 2.00
C ILE A 241 -10.06 2.16 1.73
N VAL A 242 -10.32 3.12 0.83
CA VAL A 242 -9.38 4.21 0.53
C VAL A 242 -9.12 5.06 1.77
N ASN A 243 -10.16 5.52 2.45
CA ASN A 243 -10.02 6.30 3.69
C ASN A 243 -9.26 5.54 4.78
N LYS A 244 -9.46 4.22 4.84
CA LYS A 244 -8.76 3.40 5.82
C LYS A 244 -7.31 3.18 5.45
N ILE A 245 -6.97 3.09 4.17
CA ILE A 245 -5.58 3.08 3.69
C ILE A 245 -4.89 4.36 4.13
N ASP A 246 -5.49 5.54 3.89
CA ASP A 246 -4.92 6.83 4.28
C ASP A 246 -4.67 6.90 5.79
N SER A 247 -5.67 6.59 6.59
CA SER A 247 -5.58 6.64 8.05
C SER A 247 -4.57 5.62 8.60
N THR A 248 -4.52 4.43 8.03
CA THR A 248 -3.57 3.37 8.42
C THR A 248 -2.15 3.76 8.04
N TYR A 249 -1.95 4.35 6.86
CA TYR A 249 -0.64 4.85 6.43
C TYR A 249 -0.15 5.98 7.34
N ILE A 250 -0.99 6.97 7.64
CA ILE A 250 -0.63 8.08 8.54
C ILE A 250 -0.25 7.54 9.92
N SER A 251 -1.04 6.62 10.47
CA SER A 251 -0.75 6.00 11.77
C SER A 251 0.57 5.25 11.74
N TYR A 252 0.78 4.43 10.71
CA TYR A 252 2.01 3.67 10.53
C TYR A 252 3.24 4.58 10.35
N SER A 253 3.15 5.60 9.51
CA SER A 253 4.23 6.57 9.30
C SER A 253 4.60 7.29 10.60
N ASN A 254 3.60 7.68 11.40
CA ASN A 254 3.82 8.29 12.72
C ASN A 254 4.46 7.32 13.72
N GLU A 255 4.04 6.05 13.72
CA GLU A 255 4.64 4.99 14.55
C GLU A 255 6.12 4.81 14.22
N GLN A 256 6.47 4.72 12.93
CA GLN A 256 7.86 4.59 12.47
C GLN A 256 8.71 5.82 12.85
N LYS A 257 8.17 7.03 12.66
CA LYS A 257 8.86 8.26 13.09
C LYS A 257 9.10 8.31 14.59
N ASN A 258 8.10 7.94 15.38
CA ASN A 258 8.23 7.93 16.83
C ASN A 258 9.26 6.90 17.29
N LEU A 259 9.29 5.71 16.68
CA LEU A 259 10.29 4.69 16.96
C LEU A 259 11.70 5.18 16.61
N ALA A 260 11.89 5.76 15.43
CA ALA A 260 13.16 6.31 15.00
C ALA A 260 13.62 7.46 15.92
N ASN A 261 12.69 8.35 16.31
CA ASN A 261 13.00 9.44 17.26
C ASN A 261 13.39 8.90 18.64
N LYS A 262 12.68 7.86 19.13
CA LYS A 262 13.00 7.22 20.41
C LYS A 262 14.41 6.61 20.38
N GLN A 263 14.74 5.87 19.34
CA GLN A 263 16.07 5.30 19.17
C GLN A 263 17.15 6.38 19.09
N LYS A 264 16.87 7.50 18.41
CA LYS A 264 17.79 8.64 18.33
C LYS A 264 17.98 9.31 19.70
N ILE A 265 16.91 9.46 20.49
CA ILE A 265 17.00 10.01 21.85
C ILE A 265 17.81 9.08 22.75
N GLU A 266 17.57 7.77 22.69
CA GLU A 266 18.34 6.80 23.47
C GLU A 266 19.84 6.84 23.10
N TRP A 267 20.14 6.91 21.81
CA TRP A 267 21.52 7.06 21.36
C TRP A 267 22.16 8.37 21.84
N LEU A 268 21.45 9.50 21.71
CA LEU A 268 21.94 10.80 22.18
C LEU A 268 22.18 10.83 23.70
N ASN A 269 21.29 10.21 24.47
CA ASN A 269 21.47 10.11 25.93
C ASN A 269 22.71 9.29 26.28
N ASN A 270 22.94 8.17 25.60
CA ASN A 270 24.13 7.35 25.82
C ASN A 270 25.42 8.12 25.45
N GLU A 271 25.38 8.89 24.36
CA GLU A 271 26.53 9.72 23.95
C GLU A 271 26.79 10.85 24.97
N LEU A 272 25.71 11.46 25.50
CA LEU A 272 25.81 12.51 26.54
C LEU A 272 26.49 11.97 27.78
N ILE A 273 26.07 10.79 28.28
CA ILE A 273 26.69 10.14 29.45
C ILE A 273 28.19 9.91 29.21
N GLN A 274 28.56 9.41 28.01
CA GLN A 274 29.96 9.19 27.68
C GLN A 274 30.78 10.51 27.63
N VAL A 275 30.17 11.62 27.19
CA VAL A 275 30.81 12.91 27.14
C VAL A 275 30.95 13.47 28.58
N GLU A 276 29.94 13.30 29.43
CA GLU A 276 29.99 13.71 30.85
C GLU A 276 31.10 12.96 31.61
N GLU A 277 31.20 11.61 31.46
CA GLU A 277 32.25 10.82 32.08
C GLU A 277 33.66 11.27 31.63
N LYS A 278 33.81 11.59 30.35
CA LYS A 278 35.08 12.10 29.81
C LYS A 278 35.41 13.50 30.40
N MET A 279 34.39 14.36 30.50
CA MET A 279 34.55 15.70 31.02
C MET A 279 35.00 15.65 32.49
N GLU A 280 34.37 14.80 33.32
CA GLU A 280 34.78 14.56 34.69
C GLU A 280 36.24 14.08 34.79
N GLY A 281 36.62 13.09 33.93
CA GLY A 281 38.00 12.60 33.86
C GLY A 281 39.00 13.68 33.43
N PHE A 282 38.60 14.65 32.60
CA PHE A 282 39.43 15.78 32.21
C PHE A 282 39.56 16.82 33.33
N GLU A 283 38.48 17.06 34.08
CA GLU A 283 38.51 17.96 35.24
C GLU A 283 39.48 17.43 36.31
N ASP A 284 39.41 16.12 36.65
CA ASP A 284 40.30 15.46 37.57
C ASP A 284 41.78 15.50 37.10
N TYR A 285 41.99 15.20 35.83
CA TYR A 285 43.31 15.28 35.22
C TYR A 285 43.84 16.72 35.29
N PHE A 286 43.01 17.69 34.99
CA PHE A 286 43.35 19.09 34.99
C PHE A 286 43.69 19.59 36.37
N GLU A 287 42.90 19.21 37.40
CA GLU A 287 43.19 19.54 38.81
C GLU A 287 44.53 18.96 39.23
N THR A 288 44.77 17.66 38.93
CA THR A 288 46.03 16.98 39.26
C THR A 288 47.22 17.61 38.55
N PHE A 289 47.08 17.95 37.27
CA PHE A 289 48.13 18.60 36.45
C PHE A 289 48.46 20.00 37.01
N THR A 290 47.43 20.75 37.38
CA THR A 290 47.58 22.10 37.96
C THR A 290 48.33 22.06 39.30
N LEU A 291 47.99 21.08 40.15
CA LEU A 291 48.63 20.88 41.44
C LEU A 291 50.09 20.42 41.33
N GLN A 292 50.41 19.54 40.37
CA GLN A 292 51.75 18.95 40.18
C GLN A 292 52.72 19.88 39.48
N ASN A 293 52.29 20.62 38.46
CA ASN A 293 53.20 21.32 37.57
C ASN A 293 53.44 22.81 37.93
N ARG A 294 52.69 23.42 38.84
CA ARG A 294 52.80 24.86 39.21
C ARG A 294 53.03 25.75 37.98
N SER A 295 52.37 25.44 36.86
CA SER A 295 52.66 26.02 35.54
C SER A 295 52.25 27.50 35.47
N ASN A 296 53.21 28.36 35.10
CA ASN A 296 52.98 29.78 34.87
C ASN A 296 52.30 30.10 33.55
N ASN A 297 51.99 29.10 32.73
CA ASN A 297 51.37 29.27 31.38
C ASN A 297 50.25 28.28 31.12
N LEU A 298 49.48 27.98 32.15
CA LEU A 298 48.42 27.00 32.23
C LEU A 298 47.40 27.17 31.10
N GLU A 299 47.03 28.40 30.74
CA GLU A 299 46.02 28.71 29.74
C GLU A 299 46.43 28.31 28.31
N GLN A 300 47.70 28.44 27.96
CA GLN A 300 48.21 28.09 26.63
C GLN A 300 48.35 26.57 26.47
N ASP A 301 48.81 25.88 27.49
CA ASP A 301 48.96 24.42 27.48
C ASP A 301 47.58 23.72 27.51
N LEU A 302 46.63 24.34 28.23
CA LEU A 302 45.24 23.92 28.23
C LEU A 302 44.60 24.02 26.86
N ARG A 303 44.71 25.17 26.19
CA ARG A 303 44.15 25.34 24.82
C ARG A 303 44.69 24.29 23.86
N LYS A 304 45.99 24.02 23.85
CA LYS A 304 46.61 22.98 23.01
C LYS A 304 46.09 21.58 23.33
N THR A 305 45.91 21.28 24.63
CA THR A 305 45.39 19.97 25.05
C THR A 305 43.91 19.79 24.64
N VAL A 306 43.08 20.81 24.86
CA VAL A 306 41.66 20.79 24.44
C VAL A 306 41.53 20.68 22.92
N GLU A 307 42.33 21.42 22.16
CA GLU A 307 42.36 21.29 20.68
C GLU A 307 42.75 19.88 20.22
N MET A 308 43.77 19.27 20.88
CA MET A 308 44.18 17.90 20.55
C MET A 308 43.13 16.88 20.90
N ILE A 309 42.43 17.01 22.02
CA ILE A 309 41.32 16.15 22.44
C ILE A 309 40.15 16.26 21.47
N ASN A 310 39.71 17.47 21.14
CA ASN A 310 38.65 17.68 20.16
C ASN A 310 38.97 17.06 18.79
N ARG A 311 40.22 17.11 18.38
CA ARG A 311 40.70 16.48 17.16
C ARG A 311 40.62 14.95 17.23
N ILE A 312 41.05 14.37 18.36
CA ILE A 312 41.01 12.91 18.57
C ILE A 312 39.57 12.43 18.66
N ASP A 313 38.71 13.14 19.37
CA ASP A 313 37.29 12.78 19.48
C ASP A 313 36.54 12.87 18.13
N SER A 314 36.85 13.88 17.32
CA SER A 314 36.32 13.95 15.94
C SER A 314 36.76 12.76 15.09
N GLN A 315 38.04 12.37 15.18
CA GLN A 315 38.55 11.18 14.46
C GLN A 315 37.90 9.89 14.98
N ARG A 316 37.73 9.76 16.30
CA ARG A 316 37.06 8.62 16.93
C ARG A 316 35.60 8.50 16.49
N PHE A 317 34.88 9.62 16.48
CA PHE A 317 33.49 9.67 15.98
C PHE A 317 33.39 9.23 14.52
N GLU A 318 34.31 9.71 13.68
CA GLU A 318 34.34 9.31 12.27
C GLU A 318 34.60 7.78 12.12
N VAL A 319 35.56 7.25 12.88
CA VAL A 319 35.86 5.82 12.88
C VAL A 319 34.69 4.99 13.39
N ASN A 320 34.07 5.38 14.51
CA ASN A 320 32.88 4.69 15.04
C ASN A 320 31.71 4.72 14.06
N THR A 321 31.49 5.83 13.39
CA THR A 321 30.47 5.93 12.34
C THR A 321 30.75 4.95 11.18
N LYS A 322 32.02 4.83 10.77
CA LYS A 322 32.43 3.84 9.75
C LYS A 322 32.22 2.41 10.23
N ILE A 323 32.59 2.12 11.50
CA ILE A 323 32.37 0.79 12.11
C ILE A 323 30.89 0.44 12.15
N ASN A 324 30.03 1.35 12.62
CA ASN A 324 28.59 1.10 12.66
C ASN A 324 28.02 0.86 11.27
N ARG A 325 28.43 1.62 10.26
CA ARG A 325 28.05 1.37 8.87
C ARG A 325 28.51 0.01 8.35
N VAL A 326 29.74 -0.41 8.67
CA VAL A 326 30.23 -1.74 8.32
C VAL A 326 29.43 -2.83 9.01
N ASN A 327 29.13 -2.67 10.30
CA ASN A 327 28.31 -3.63 11.04
C ASN A 327 26.88 -3.74 10.47
N THR A 328 26.27 -2.62 10.04
CA THR A 328 25.00 -2.64 9.33
C THR A 328 25.11 -3.44 8.02
N ILE A 329 26.14 -3.20 7.22
CA ILE A 329 26.37 -3.97 5.98
C ILE A 329 26.52 -5.46 6.29
N ILE A 330 27.28 -5.82 7.33
CA ILE A 330 27.46 -7.22 7.75
C ILE A 330 26.12 -7.84 8.20
N SER A 331 25.35 -7.10 8.99
CA SER A 331 24.00 -7.53 9.44
C SER A 331 23.06 -7.77 8.25
N ASP A 332 23.02 -6.83 7.30
CA ASP A 332 22.21 -6.93 6.09
C ASP A 332 22.65 -8.11 5.21
N LEU A 333 23.96 -8.37 5.11
CA LEU A 333 24.51 -9.53 4.38
C LEU A 333 24.18 -10.87 5.06
N THR A 334 24.03 -10.90 6.39
CA THR A 334 23.74 -12.13 7.14
C THR A 334 22.24 -12.40 7.27
N ALA A 335 21.38 -11.40 7.08
CA ALA A 335 19.94 -11.51 7.29
C ALA A 335 19.16 -12.16 6.15
N ASP A 336 19.77 -12.70 5.12
CA ASP A 336 19.15 -13.33 3.91
C ASP A 336 18.01 -12.49 3.26
N ASP A 337 17.80 -11.28 3.78
CA ASP A 337 16.81 -10.31 3.30
C ASP A 337 17.50 -9.32 2.33
N LEU A 338 17.67 -9.81 1.12
CA LEU A 338 18.57 -9.27 0.12
C LEU A 338 17.90 -8.14 -0.72
N GLY A 339 17.17 -7.28 -0.07
CA GLY A 339 16.69 -6.01 -0.64
C GLY A 339 17.75 -4.91 -0.76
N LEU A 340 19.03 -5.24 -0.56
CA LEU A 340 20.14 -4.30 -0.53
C LEU A 340 20.33 -3.55 -1.85
N SER A 341 20.06 -2.26 -1.84
CA SER A 341 20.67 -1.32 -2.79
C SER A 341 22.11 -1.01 -2.31
N ILE A 342 23.06 -1.87 -2.68
CA ILE A 342 24.46 -1.65 -2.34
C ILE A 342 24.99 -0.55 -3.27
N ARG A 343 25.14 0.67 -2.72
CA ARG A 343 25.88 1.76 -3.38
C ARG A 343 27.36 1.65 -3.01
N PRO A 344 28.29 2.07 -3.88
CA PRO A 344 29.69 2.13 -3.51
C PRO A 344 29.86 3.04 -2.30
N TYR A 345 30.50 2.51 -1.26
CA TYR A 345 30.77 3.24 -0.02
C TYR A 345 32.14 3.89 -0.09
N THR A 346 32.19 5.21 -0.04
CA THR A 346 33.45 5.97 -0.13
C THR A 346 34.44 5.70 1.00
N PHE A 347 33.97 5.10 2.11
CA PHE A 347 34.82 4.75 3.26
C PHE A 347 35.37 3.33 3.20
N LEU A 348 34.92 2.50 2.22
CA LEU A 348 35.46 1.16 2.01
C LEU A 348 36.54 1.16 0.94
N PRO A 349 37.58 0.30 1.07
CA PRO A 349 38.54 0.10 0.02
C PRO A 349 37.89 -0.37 -1.30
N ASP A 350 38.43 0.05 -2.43
CA ASP A 350 37.90 -0.26 -3.76
C ASP A 350 37.70 -1.75 -4.04
N TYR A 351 38.60 -2.59 -3.50
CA TYR A 351 38.46 -4.03 -3.67
C TYR A 351 37.21 -4.60 -2.97
N LEU A 352 36.83 -4.05 -1.80
CA LEU A 352 35.59 -4.45 -1.10
C LEU A 352 34.34 -3.93 -1.82
N ASN A 353 34.36 -2.71 -2.32
CA ASN A 353 33.28 -2.19 -3.12
C ASN A 353 33.02 -3.06 -4.36
N ARG A 354 34.07 -3.46 -5.07
CA ARG A 354 33.98 -4.38 -6.21
C ARG A 354 33.38 -5.74 -5.81
N LYS A 355 33.78 -6.31 -4.66
CA LYS A 355 33.22 -7.57 -4.18
C LYS A 355 31.77 -7.47 -3.78
N LEU A 356 31.33 -6.35 -3.22
CA LEU A 356 29.93 -6.07 -2.92
C LEU A 356 29.10 -5.94 -4.21
N GLU A 357 29.64 -5.29 -5.24
CA GLU A 357 28.98 -5.21 -6.57
C GLU A 357 28.86 -6.60 -7.24
N GLU A 358 29.91 -7.42 -7.17
CA GLU A 358 29.86 -8.81 -7.66
C GLU A 358 28.77 -9.60 -6.93
N LEU A 359 28.72 -9.51 -5.60
CA LEU A 359 27.69 -10.15 -4.78
C LEU A 359 26.28 -9.71 -5.19
N GLN A 360 26.08 -8.41 -5.36
CA GLN A 360 24.78 -7.86 -5.78
C GLN A 360 24.34 -8.43 -7.14
N ARG A 361 25.25 -8.55 -8.10
CA ARG A 361 24.94 -9.18 -9.41
C ARG A 361 24.49 -10.63 -9.26
N VAL A 362 25.20 -11.40 -8.43
CA VAL A 362 24.86 -12.81 -8.16
C VAL A 362 23.49 -12.92 -7.49
N ILE A 363 23.20 -12.07 -6.55
CA ILE A 363 21.90 -12.02 -5.85
C ILE A 363 20.77 -11.68 -6.83
N GLN A 364 20.94 -10.68 -7.68
CA GLN A 364 19.96 -10.33 -8.70
C GLN A 364 19.74 -11.47 -9.71
N GLN A 365 20.80 -12.17 -10.09
CA GLN A 365 20.69 -13.37 -10.94
C GLN A 365 19.93 -14.49 -10.24
N ARG A 366 20.22 -14.76 -8.96
CA ARG A 366 19.48 -15.76 -8.15
C ARG A 366 18.01 -15.39 -8.05
N LYS A 367 17.67 -14.11 -7.81
CA LYS A 367 16.29 -13.63 -7.73
C LYS A 367 15.56 -13.78 -9.06
N LYS A 368 16.21 -13.47 -10.18
CA LYS A 368 15.63 -13.69 -11.52
C LYS A 368 15.40 -15.18 -11.80
N LEU A 369 16.34 -16.03 -11.43
CA LEU A 369 16.20 -17.47 -11.60
C LEU A 369 15.12 -18.06 -10.69
N SER A 370 15.01 -17.62 -9.43
CA SER A 370 13.96 -18.08 -8.51
C SER A 370 12.56 -17.66 -8.98
N LEU A 371 12.42 -16.47 -9.55
CA LEU A 371 11.15 -16.03 -10.16
C LEU A 371 10.82 -16.86 -11.41
N ALA A 372 11.80 -17.14 -12.25
CA ALA A 372 11.60 -17.96 -13.46
C ALA A 372 11.28 -19.44 -13.15
N TYR A 373 11.81 -19.99 -12.05
CA TYR A 373 11.50 -21.36 -11.62
C TYR A 373 10.16 -21.48 -10.88
N ASN A 374 9.67 -20.43 -10.21
CA ASN A 374 8.35 -20.43 -9.57
C ASN A 374 7.18 -20.23 -10.57
N GLU A 375 7.45 -19.79 -11.79
CA GLU A 375 6.44 -19.69 -12.86
C GLU A 375 6.24 -20.98 -13.64
N ASN A 376 7.09 -22.01 -13.46
CA ASN A 376 7.07 -23.26 -14.22
C ASN A 376 6.84 -24.55 -13.38
N THR A 377 6.45 -24.42 -12.12
CA THR A 377 5.96 -25.51 -11.26
C THR A 377 4.60 -25.17 -10.69
#